data_0854d0989e41099a49217c3bcd745dfc
#
_entry.id   0854d0989e41099a49217c3bcd745dfc
#
_cell.length_a   1.000
_cell.length_b   1.000
_cell.length_c   1.000
_cell.angle_alpha   90.00
_cell.angle_beta   90.00
_cell.angle_gamma   90.00
#
_symmetry.space_group_name_H-M   'P 1'
#
loop_
_entity.id
_entity.type
_entity.pdbx_description
1 polymer ?
#
loop_
_entity_poly.entity_id
_entity_poly.type
_entity_poly.pdbx_seq_one_letter_code
_entity_poly.pdbx_strand_id
1 'polypeptide(L)'
;MAVRQGSVGLRERESESTRRTILEATEAILAARGEEALSIREVCARAGVTAPTIYHHFGDKAALIDRVVDACFVEFDRTLRARPAPGDPVEALRSGFDRYIDYGLAHPTHYRLMFSRRRAHPTPAALASYDGLRRRVAAIAAVGRLRVPVEEAAAAFWCAVHGVTSLTIAGWQPGAPAARLVRDAMITQLTRPAPFPRRSRTASPRGSEGSA
;
A
#
# COMPACT_ATOMS: atom_id res chain seq x y z
N MET A 1 34.94 27.73 -12.86
CA MET A 1 34.43 26.38 -12.49
C MET A 1 32.89 26.26 -12.30
N ALA A 2 32.12 27.32 -12.39
CA ALA A 2 30.65 27.30 -12.12
C ALA A 2 29.76 26.82 -13.29
N VAL A 3 30.23 26.81 -14.53
CA VAL A 3 29.40 26.50 -15.72
C VAL A 3 29.13 25.00 -15.89
N ARG A 4 29.92 24.10 -15.33
CA ARG A 4 29.73 22.62 -15.45
C ARG A 4 28.63 22.06 -14.53
N GLN A 5 28.32 22.67 -13.40
CA GLN A 5 27.28 22.19 -12.48
C GLN A 5 25.86 22.46 -12.97
N GLY A 6 25.62 23.54 -13.70
CA GLY A 6 24.32 23.87 -14.26
C GLY A 6 23.85 22.93 -15.39
N SER A 7 24.79 22.42 -16.20
CA SER A 7 24.45 21.55 -17.34
C SER A 7 24.14 20.09 -16.93
N VAL A 8 24.71 19.61 -15.82
CA VAL A 8 24.43 18.27 -15.28
C VAL A 8 23.00 18.23 -14.72
N GLY A 9 22.62 19.24 -13.92
CA GLY A 9 21.27 19.30 -13.35
C GLY A 9 20.16 19.52 -14.38
N LEU A 10 20.44 20.15 -15.52
CA LEU A 10 19.47 20.29 -16.59
C LEU A 10 19.24 18.97 -17.32
N ARG A 11 20.29 18.24 -17.67
CA ARG A 11 20.21 16.91 -18.28
C ARG A 11 19.51 15.88 -17.41
N GLU A 12 19.76 15.92 -16.10
CA GLU A 12 19.08 15.04 -15.13
C GLU A 12 17.58 15.35 -15.07
N ARG A 13 17.18 16.62 -15.08
CA ARG A 13 15.76 17.03 -15.12
C ARG A 13 15.07 16.63 -16.41
N GLU A 14 15.74 16.79 -17.56
CA GLU A 14 15.23 16.35 -18.86
C GLU A 14 15.06 14.82 -18.91
N SER A 15 16.03 14.08 -18.39
CA SER A 15 16.00 12.63 -18.28
C SER A 15 14.83 12.15 -17.41
N GLU A 16 14.62 12.77 -16.25
CA GLU A 16 13.52 12.43 -15.34
C GLU A 16 12.15 12.84 -15.93
N SER A 17 12.07 13.96 -16.63
CA SER A 17 10.88 14.38 -17.36
C SER A 17 10.51 13.37 -18.45
N THR A 18 11.48 12.94 -19.26
CA THR A 18 11.30 11.92 -20.29
C THR A 18 10.84 10.60 -19.69
N ARG A 19 11.50 10.16 -18.61
CA ARG A 19 11.14 8.96 -17.89
C ARG A 19 9.69 8.98 -17.40
N ARG A 20 9.25 10.09 -16.80
CA ARG A 20 7.88 10.28 -16.35
C ARG A 20 6.88 10.21 -17.50
N THR A 21 7.13 10.90 -18.61
CA THR A 21 6.27 10.88 -19.80
C THR A 21 6.10 9.48 -20.38
N ILE A 22 7.17 8.67 -20.39
CA ILE A 22 7.11 7.26 -20.83
C ILE A 22 6.24 6.44 -19.89
N LEU A 23 6.39 6.59 -18.57
CA LEU A 23 5.58 5.89 -17.57
C LEU A 23 4.10 6.25 -17.68
N GLU A 24 3.76 7.53 -17.79
CA GLU A 24 2.38 8.01 -17.95
C GLU A 24 1.72 7.47 -19.24
N ALA A 25 2.45 7.48 -20.35
CA ALA A 25 1.99 6.90 -21.62
C ALA A 25 1.75 5.39 -21.50
N THR A 26 2.66 4.68 -20.83
CA THR A 26 2.57 3.23 -20.62
C THR A 26 1.39 2.88 -19.72
N GLU A 27 1.25 3.58 -18.60
CA GLU A 27 0.12 3.40 -17.67
C GLU A 27 -1.22 3.60 -18.37
N ALA A 28 -1.37 4.66 -19.17
CA ALA A 28 -2.60 4.93 -19.89
C ALA A 28 -2.97 3.83 -20.90
N ILE A 29 -1.98 3.20 -21.55
CA ILE A 29 -2.20 2.06 -22.45
C ILE A 29 -2.60 0.81 -21.64
N LEU A 30 -1.89 0.51 -20.57
CA LEU A 30 -2.19 -0.61 -19.69
C LEU A 30 -3.58 -0.49 -19.06
N ALA A 31 -3.95 0.71 -18.66
CA ALA A 31 -5.26 1.03 -18.10
C ALA A 31 -6.41 0.77 -19.07
N ALA A 32 -6.22 1.16 -20.33
CA ALA A 32 -7.27 1.09 -21.35
C ALA A 32 -7.44 -0.33 -21.94
N ARG A 33 -6.34 -1.08 -22.12
CA ARG A 33 -6.35 -2.30 -22.93
C ARG A 33 -5.59 -3.49 -22.32
N GLY A 34 -5.01 -3.31 -21.14
CA GLY A 34 -4.24 -4.34 -20.48
C GLY A 34 -2.84 -4.56 -21.06
N GLU A 35 -2.11 -5.50 -20.47
CA GLU A 35 -0.71 -5.74 -20.78
C GLU A 35 -0.47 -6.40 -22.15
N GLU A 36 -1.36 -7.27 -22.58
CA GLU A 36 -1.23 -7.98 -23.87
C GLU A 36 -1.28 -7.01 -25.07
N ALA A 37 -2.04 -5.93 -24.94
CA ALA A 37 -2.15 -4.90 -25.97
C ALA A 37 -0.99 -3.90 -25.97
N LEU A 38 -0.14 -3.87 -24.96
CA LEU A 38 0.98 -2.93 -24.85
C LEU A 38 2.05 -3.22 -25.91
N SER A 39 2.35 -2.27 -26.76
CA SER A 39 3.48 -2.31 -27.67
C SER A 39 4.42 -1.13 -27.47
N ILE A 40 5.74 -1.37 -27.58
CA ILE A 40 6.76 -0.30 -27.47
C ILE A 40 6.53 0.77 -28.54
N ARG A 41 6.12 0.39 -29.75
CA ARG A 41 5.80 1.33 -30.83
C ARG A 41 4.70 2.33 -30.41
N GLU A 42 3.68 1.85 -29.72
CA GLU A 42 2.59 2.70 -29.27
C GLU A 42 3.01 3.61 -28.12
N VAL A 43 3.82 3.09 -27.19
CA VAL A 43 4.41 3.93 -26.12
C VAL A 43 5.25 5.03 -26.74
N CYS A 44 6.09 4.73 -27.76
CA CYS A 44 6.87 5.73 -28.48
C CYS A 44 5.98 6.83 -29.09
N ALA A 45 4.93 6.41 -29.81
CA ALA A 45 4.01 7.36 -30.46
C ALA A 45 3.31 8.27 -29.44
N ARG A 46 2.92 7.72 -28.29
CA ARG A 46 2.18 8.46 -27.26
C ARG A 46 3.08 9.35 -26.41
N ALA A 47 4.29 8.90 -26.11
CA ALA A 47 5.26 9.65 -25.30
C ALA A 47 6.12 10.62 -26.14
N GLY A 48 6.06 10.58 -27.47
CA GLY A 48 6.89 11.41 -28.33
C GLY A 48 8.37 11.06 -28.28
N VAL A 49 8.72 9.78 -28.05
CA VAL A 49 10.10 9.30 -27.91
C VAL A 49 10.41 8.16 -28.89
N THR A 50 11.69 7.78 -28.99
CA THR A 50 12.12 6.64 -29.81
C THR A 50 12.25 5.37 -28.98
N ALA A 51 12.22 4.19 -29.63
CA ALA A 51 12.41 2.92 -28.93
C ALA A 51 13.76 2.82 -28.24
N PRO A 52 14.91 3.24 -28.81
CA PRO A 52 16.17 3.31 -28.09
C PRO A 52 16.10 4.13 -26.79
N THR A 53 15.35 5.22 -26.77
CA THR A 53 15.13 6.04 -25.56
C THR A 53 14.44 5.22 -24.48
N ILE A 54 13.39 4.45 -24.83
CA ILE A 54 12.68 3.60 -23.86
C ILE A 54 13.62 2.53 -23.32
N TYR A 55 14.35 1.83 -24.18
CA TYR A 55 15.29 0.78 -23.76
C TYR A 55 16.45 1.32 -22.91
N HIS A 56 16.92 2.53 -23.22
CA HIS A 56 17.93 3.20 -22.40
C HIS A 56 17.44 3.46 -20.95
N HIS A 57 16.18 3.90 -20.78
CA HIS A 57 15.63 4.22 -19.47
C HIS A 57 15.15 3.01 -18.66
N PHE A 58 14.66 1.97 -19.34
CA PHE A 58 13.93 0.88 -18.67
C PHE A 58 14.47 -0.51 -18.95
N GLY A 59 15.34 -0.68 -19.94
CA GLY A 59 15.91 -1.97 -20.33
C GLY A 59 15.02 -2.70 -21.34
N ASP A 60 13.87 -3.23 -20.91
CA ASP A 60 12.95 -3.96 -21.75
C ASP A 60 11.48 -3.65 -21.44
N LYS A 61 10.56 -4.25 -22.20
CA LYS A 61 9.11 -4.07 -22.02
C LYS A 61 8.63 -4.55 -20.64
N ALA A 62 9.19 -5.65 -20.13
CA ALA A 62 8.77 -6.20 -18.84
C ALA A 62 9.20 -5.28 -17.70
N ALA A 63 10.44 -4.81 -17.74
CA ALA A 63 10.96 -3.84 -16.77
C ALA A 63 10.20 -2.50 -16.80
N LEU A 64 9.78 -2.03 -17.99
CA LEU A 64 8.94 -0.84 -18.10
C LEU A 64 7.60 -1.05 -17.39
N ILE A 65 6.94 -2.20 -17.60
CA ILE A 65 5.68 -2.54 -16.94
C ILE A 65 5.87 -2.63 -15.42
N ASP A 66 6.96 -3.26 -14.97
CA ASP A 66 7.28 -3.37 -13.55
C ASP A 66 7.46 -2.01 -12.88
N ARG A 67 8.02 -1.03 -13.59
CA ARG A 67 8.12 0.35 -13.10
C ARG A 67 6.77 1.06 -12.97
N VAL A 68 5.84 0.81 -13.89
CA VAL A 68 4.46 1.32 -13.76
C VAL A 68 3.78 0.71 -12.53
N VAL A 69 3.92 -0.60 -12.33
CA VAL A 69 3.36 -1.29 -11.16
C VAL A 69 3.99 -0.80 -9.86
N ASP A 70 5.30 -0.59 -9.82
CA ASP A 70 5.98 0.02 -8.67
C ASP A 70 5.43 1.41 -8.35
N ALA A 71 5.18 2.23 -9.37
CA ALA A 71 4.58 3.54 -9.18
C ALA A 71 3.18 3.45 -8.56
N CYS A 72 2.35 2.49 -8.99
CA CYS A 72 1.04 2.23 -8.40
C CYS A 72 1.14 1.82 -6.92
N PHE A 73 2.09 0.96 -6.54
CA PHE A 73 2.31 0.58 -5.14
C PHE A 73 2.83 1.74 -4.29
N VAL A 74 3.71 2.57 -4.82
CA VAL A 74 4.21 3.78 -4.13
C VAL A 74 3.05 4.74 -3.86
N GLU A 75 2.19 4.99 -4.84
CA GLU A 75 1.02 5.84 -4.69
C GLU A 75 0.00 5.27 -3.70
N PHE A 76 -0.25 3.96 -3.77
CA PHE A 76 -1.07 3.23 -2.81
C PHE A 76 -0.56 3.45 -1.37
N ASP A 77 0.71 3.18 -1.13
CA ASP A 77 1.32 3.33 0.19
C ASP A 77 1.32 4.78 0.69
N ARG A 78 1.54 5.75 -0.22
CA ARG A 78 1.45 7.18 0.08
C ARG A 78 0.05 7.55 0.54
N THR A 79 -0.98 7.09 -0.17
CA THR A 79 -2.39 7.35 0.15
C THR A 79 -2.81 6.71 1.47
N LEU A 80 -2.37 5.48 1.74
CA LEU A 80 -2.65 4.81 3.02
C LEU A 80 -2.01 5.53 4.22
N ARG A 81 -0.88 6.24 4.00
CA ARG A 81 -0.17 6.99 5.06
C ARG A 81 -0.60 8.45 5.15
N ALA A 82 -1.36 8.98 4.20
CA ALA A 82 -1.73 10.39 4.13
C ALA A 82 -2.55 10.88 5.34
N ARG A 83 -3.23 9.97 6.03
CA ARG A 83 -3.98 10.28 7.26
C ARG A 83 -3.25 9.69 8.48
N PRO A 84 -3.19 10.41 9.61
CA PRO A 84 -2.63 9.87 10.85
C PRO A 84 -3.27 8.52 11.21
N ALA A 85 -2.45 7.58 11.69
CA ALA A 85 -2.95 6.32 12.20
C ALA A 85 -3.48 6.51 13.63
N PRO A 86 -4.52 5.77 14.05
CA PRO A 86 -4.90 5.68 15.46
C PRO A 86 -3.72 5.24 16.33
N GLY A 87 -3.68 5.70 17.59
CA GLY A 87 -2.64 5.32 18.54
C GLY A 87 -2.72 3.85 18.98
N ASP A 88 -3.92 3.27 19.04
CA ASP A 88 -4.11 1.84 19.28
C ASP A 88 -3.75 1.04 18.02
N PRO A 89 -2.82 0.06 18.09
CA PRO A 89 -2.37 -0.67 16.92
C PRO A 89 -3.45 -1.56 16.28
N VAL A 90 -4.46 -2.01 17.05
CA VAL A 90 -5.60 -2.77 16.51
C VAL A 90 -6.53 -1.83 15.73
N GLU A 91 -6.82 -0.65 16.24
CA GLU A 91 -7.60 0.37 15.54
C GLU A 91 -6.84 0.92 14.32
N ALA A 92 -5.51 0.99 14.39
CA ALA A 92 -4.68 1.34 13.24
C ALA A 92 -4.79 0.28 12.11
N LEU A 93 -4.82 -1.02 12.47
CA LEU A 93 -5.03 -2.10 11.52
C LEU A 93 -6.46 -2.05 10.92
N ARG A 94 -7.48 -1.81 11.76
CA ARG A 94 -8.88 -1.63 11.34
C ARG A 94 -9.02 -0.50 10.32
N SER A 95 -8.48 0.67 10.65
CA SER A 95 -8.45 1.83 9.76
C SER A 95 -7.69 1.55 8.46
N GLY A 96 -6.62 0.73 8.52
CA GLY A 96 -5.88 0.28 7.36
C GLY A 96 -6.71 -0.56 6.39
N PHE A 97 -7.61 -1.41 6.90
CA PHE A 97 -8.55 -2.19 6.10
C PHE A 97 -9.47 -1.28 5.27
N ASP A 98 -10.08 -0.30 5.93
CA ASP A 98 -10.99 0.62 5.27
C ASP A 98 -10.26 1.46 4.20
N ARG A 99 -9.09 2.02 4.53
CA ARG A 99 -8.27 2.80 3.58
C ARG A 99 -7.82 1.98 2.36
N TYR A 100 -7.55 0.70 2.55
CA TYR A 100 -7.20 -0.20 1.45
C TYR A 100 -8.35 -0.33 0.45
N ILE A 101 -9.57 -0.56 0.96
CA ILE A 101 -10.78 -0.63 0.13
C ILE A 101 -11.03 0.71 -0.56
N ASP A 102 -11.00 1.81 0.20
CA ASP A 102 -11.20 3.17 -0.34
C ASP A 102 -10.26 3.45 -1.51
N TYR A 103 -8.97 3.11 -1.37
CA TYR A 103 -8.01 3.26 -2.45
C TYR A 103 -8.38 2.40 -3.67
N GLY A 104 -8.66 1.12 -3.46
CA GLY A 104 -9.00 0.21 -4.55
C GLY A 104 -10.22 0.66 -5.36
N LEU A 105 -11.23 1.20 -4.66
CA LEU A 105 -12.46 1.72 -5.29
C LEU A 105 -12.24 3.07 -5.97
N ALA A 106 -11.40 3.94 -5.42
CA ALA A 106 -11.05 5.21 -6.03
C ALA A 106 -10.11 5.06 -7.24
N HIS A 107 -9.26 4.01 -7.24
CA HIS A 107 -8.24 3.75 -8.25
C HIS A 107 -8.31 2.32 -8.81
N PRO A 108 -9.47 1.88 -9.38
CA PRO A 108 -9.67 0.49 -9.79
C PRO A 108 -8.70 0.04 -10.88
N THR A 109 -8.21 0.95 -11.69
CA THR A 109 -7.21 0.70 -12.73
C THR A 109 -5.84 0.40 -12.12
N HIS A 110 -5.33 1.24 -11.21
CA HIS A 110 -4.10 0.98 -10.49
C HIS A 110 -4.18 -0.35 -9.74
N TYR A 111 -5.29 -0.59 -9.06
CA TYR A 111 -5.51 -1.82 -8.33
C TYR A 111 -5.42 -3.06 -9.22
N ARG A 112 -6.06 -3.01 -10.41
CA ARG A 112 -5.93 -4.09 -11.40
C ARG A 112 -4.49 -4.27 -11.88
N LEU A 113 -3.76 -3.19 -12.18
CA LEU A 113 -2.36 -3.27 -12.60
C LEU A 113 -1.46 -3.88 -11.51
N MET A 114 -1.69 -3.54 -10.25
CA MET A 114 -0.94 -4.10 -9.11
C MET A 114 -1.12 -5.62 -8.98
N PHE A 115 -2.30 -6.16 -9.27
CA PHE A 115 -2.67 -7.54 -8.95
C PHE A 115 -3.13 -8.41 -10.15
N SER A 116 -3.17 -7.86 -11.37
CA SER A 116 -3.74 -8.53 -12.55
C SER A 116 -2.84 -9.63 -13.13
N ARG A 117 -1.55 -9.63 -12.83
CA ARG A 117 -0.59 -10.55 -13.42
C ARG A 117 0.10 -11.42 -12.39
N ARG A 118 0.19 -12.72 -12.68
CA ARG A 118 1.08 -13.63 -11.99
C ARG A 118 2.52 -13.35 -12.43
N ARG A 119 3.23 -12.54 -11.66
CA ARG A 119 4.66 -12.26 -11.88
C ARG A 119 5.50 -13.40 -11.34
N ALA A 120 6.65 -13.65 -11.95
CA ALA A 120 7.62 -14.61 -11.43
C ALA A 120 8.08 -14.19 -10.03
N HIS A 121 8.25 -12.87 -9.82
CA HIS A 121 8.62 -12.28 -8.53
C HIS A 121 7.83 -10.98 -8.30
N PRO A 122 7.44 -10.69 -7.03
CA PRO A 122 6.86 -9.39 -6.70
C PRO A 122 7.88 -8.28 -6.94
N THR A 123 7.39 -7.09 -7.32
CA THR A 123 8.25 -5.91 -7.48
C THR A 123 8.75 -5.39 -6.13
N PRO A 124 9.85 -4.61 -6.09
CA PRO A 124 10.36 -4.04 -4.84
C PRO A 124 9.33 -3.24 -4.05
N ALA A 125 8.51 -2.43 -4.72
CA ALA A 125 7.47 -1.64 -4.05
C ALA A 125 6.33 -2.53 -3.53
N ALA A 126 5.97 -3.62 -4.22
CA ALA A 126 5.01 -4.60 -3.73
C ALA A 126 5.48 -5.28 -2.44
N LEU A 127 6.77 -5.70 -2.40
CA LEU A 127 7.38 -6.27 -1.20
C LEU A 127 7.39 -5.26 -0.04
N ALA A 128 7.79 -4.02 -0.30
CA ALA A 128 7.83 -2.96 0.71
C ALA A 128 6.43 -2.65 1.27
N SER A 129 5.40 -2.70 0.44
CA SER A 129 4.00 -2.51 0.84
C SER A 129 3.53 -3.63 1.76
N TYR A 130 3.79 -4.90 1.41
CA TYR A 130 3.48 -6.04 2.27
C TYR A 130 4.25 -6.01 3.59
N ASP A 131 5.53 -5.63 3.58
CA ASP A 131 6.30 -5.40 4.80
C ASP A 131 5.71 -4.28 5.68
N GLY A 132 5.10 -3.29 5.07
CA GLY A 132 4.34 -2.26 5.77
C GLY A 132 3.18 -2.85 6.58
N LEU A 133 2.44 -3.80 6.02
CA LEU A 133 1.38 -4.54 6.71
C LEU A 133 1.97 -5.39 7.84
N ARG A 134 3.05 -6.15 7.57
CA ARG A 134 3.71 -6.99 8.59
C ARG A 134 4.15 -6.16 9.81
N ARG A 135 4.72 -4.97 9.60
CA ARG A 135 5.10 -4.06 10.70
C ARG A 135 3.89 -3.61 11.53
N ARG A 136 2.74 -3.33 10.90
CA ARG A 136 1.51 -2.98 11.64
C ARG A 136 0.98 -4.13 12.48
N VAL A 137 1.01 -5.34 11.94
CA VAL A 137 0.64 -6.56 12.69
C VAL A 137 1.62 -6.84 13.82
N ALA A 138 2.94 -6.67 13.58
CA ALA A 138 3.97 -6.81 14.60
C ALA A 138 3.80 -5.82 15.77
N ALA A 139 3.29 -4.62 15.52
CA ALA A 139 2.97 -3.66 16.58
C ALA A 139 1.86 -4.18 17.52
N ILE A 140 0.90 -4.97 17.02
CA ILE A 140 -0.13 -5.63 17.84
C ILE A 140 0.50 -6.75 18.68
N ALA A 141 1.44 -7.50 18.09
CA ALA A 141 2.19 -8.53 18.82
C ALA A 141 3.04 -7.92 19.94
N ALA A 142 3.69 -6.78 19.69
CA ALA A 142 4.53 -6.08 20.67
C ALA A 142 3.76 -5.64 21.93
N VAL A 143 2.45 -5.38 21.82
CA VAL A 143 1.59 -5.08 22.97
C VAL A 143 0.84 -6.32 23.51
N GLY A 144 1.24 -7.53 23.10
CA GLY A 144 0.70 -8.81 23.60
C GLY A 144 -0.74 -9.12 23.16
N ARG A 145 -1.24 -8.42 22.13
CA ARG A 145 -2.63 -8.54 21.69
C ARG A 145 -2.84 -9.39 20.43
N LEU A 146 -1.80 -9.92 19.83
CA LEU A 146 -1.92 -10.83 18.69
C LEU A 146 -2.16 -12.28 19.19
N ARG A 147 -3.00 -13.03 18.49
CA ARG A 147 -3.38 -14.41 18.84
C ARG A 147 -2.61 -15.48 18.08
N VAL A 148 -2.10 -15.13 16.90
CA VAL A 148 -1.42 -16.03 15.97
C VAL A 148 -0.08 -15.40 15.54
N PRO A 149 0.84 -16.16 14.92
CA PRO A 149 2.10 -15.61 14.42
C PRO A 149 1.87 -14.41 13.47
N VAL A 150 2.81 -13.47 13.49
CA VAL A 150 2.73 -12.22 12.69
C VAL A 150 2.52 -12.52 11.21
N GLU A 151 3.22 -13.51 10.67
CA GLU A 151 3.15 -13.88 9.25
C GLU A 151 1.76 -14.40 8.86
N GLU A 152 1.19 -15.27 9.68
CA GLU A 152 -0.15 -15.82 9.47
C GLU A 152 -1.22 -14.73 9.56
N ALA A 153 -1.11 -13.86 10.56
CA ALA A 153 -2.03 -12.75 10.73
C ALA A 153 -1.98 -11.76 9.56
N ALA A 154 -0.77 -11.41 9.09
CA ALA A 154 -0.60 -10.50 7.97
C ALA A 154 -1.15 -11.11 6.67
N ALA A 155 -0.87 -12.39 6.40
CA ALA A 155 -1.39 -13.09 5.23
C ALA A 155 -2.92 -13.20 5.26
N ALA A 156 -3.51 -13.61 6.39
CA ALA A 156 -4.95 -13.71 6.55
C ALA A 156 -5.66 -12.37 6.38
N PHE A 157 -5.11 -11.30 6.98
CA PHE A 157 -5.64 -9.95 6.84
C PHE A 157 -5.58 -9.47 5.39
N TRP A 158 -4.45 -9.70 4.71
CA TRP A 158 -4.30 -9.33 3.31
C TRP A 158 -5.28 -10.08 2.41
N CYS A 159 -5.43 -11.40 2.57
CA CYS A 159 -6.41 -12.19 1.82
C CYS A 159 -7.83 -11.65 2.00
N ALA A 160 -8.22 -11.29 3.22
CA ALA A 160 -9.55 -10.77 3.51
C ALA A 160 -9.82 -9.42 2.84
N VAL A 161 -8.91 -8.44 3.03
CA VAL A 161 -9.07 -7.09 2.46
C VAL A 161 -8.97 -7.10 0.94
N HIS A 162 -8.04 -7.90 0.39
CA HIS A 162 -7.87 -8.06 -1.06
C HIS A 162 -9.11 -8.72 -1.68
N GLY A 163 -9.64 -9.76 -1.05
CA GLY A 163 -10.86 -10.44 -1.51
C GLY A 163 -12.06 -9.51 -1.59
N VAL A 164 -12.33 -8.74 -0.52
CA VAL A 164 -13.42 -7.75 -0.51
C VAL A 164 -13.23 -6.71 -1.61
N THR A 165 -12.03 -6.15 -1.72
CA THR A 165 -11.74 -5.09 -2.71
C THR A 165 -11.86 -5.62 -4.14
N SER A 166 -11.27 -6.78 -4.43
CA SER A 166 -11.28 -7.40 -5.77
C SER A 166 -12.69 -7.73 -6.22
N LEU A 167 -13.52 -8.31 -5.35
CA LEU A 167 -14.91 -8.64 -5.67
C LEU A 167 -15.72 -7.37 -5.95
N THR A 168 -15.51 -6.31 -5.17
CA THR A 168 -16.22 -5.04 -5.38
C THR A 168 -15.82 -4.39 -6.71
N ILE A 169 -14.53 -4.37 -7.06
CA ILE A 169 -14.02 -3.85 -8.34
C ILE A 169 -14.52 -4.69 -9.53
N ALA A 170 -14.71 -6.00 -9.34
CA ALA A 170 -15.25 -6.90 -10.36
C ALA A 170 -16.77 -6.77 -10.57
N GLY A 171 -17.44 -5.88 -9.83
CA GLY A 171 -18.88 -5.67 -9.93
C GLY A 171 -19.74 -6.58 -9.04
N TRP A 172 -19.13 -7.50 -8.29
CA TRP A 172 -19.79 -8.22 -7.22
C TRP A 172 -19.87 -7.30 -6.01
N GLN A 173 -21.03 -6.72 -5.77
CA GLN A 173 -21.19 -5.70 -4.72
C GLN A 173 -21.53 -6.38 -3.38
N PRO A 174 -20.57 -6.85 -2.59
CA PRO A 174 -20.86 -7.38 -1.24
C PRO A 174 -21.45 -6.31 -0.32
N GLY A 175 -21.24 -5.03 -0.67
CA GLY A 175 -21.72 -3.87 0.07
C GLY A 175 -20.88 -3.55 1.32
N ALA A 176 -20.99 -2.31 1.78
CA ALA A 176 -20.27 -1.85 2.96
C ALA A 176 -20.60 -2.64 4.25
N PRO A 177 -21.81 -3.17 4.48
CA PRO A 177 -22.07 -4.02 5.64
C PRO A 177 -21.24 -5.31 5.65
N ALA A 178 -21.15 -6.01 4.50
CA ALA A 178 -20.37 -7.25 4.40
C ALA A 178 -18.87 -6.98 4.54
N ALA A 179 -18.36 -5.90 3.95
CA ALA A 179 -16.96 -5.48 4.10
C ALA A 179 -16.61 -5.23 5.58
N ARG A 180 -17.48 -4.52 6.32
CA ARG A 180 -17.31 -4.31 7.76
C ARG A 180 -17.36 -5.59 8.56
N LEU A 181 -18.29 -6.51 8.23
CA LEU A 181 -18.37 -7.80 8.90
C LEU A 181 -17.09 -8.62 8.72
N VAL A 182 -16.55 -8.69 7.50
CA VAL A 182 -15.27 -9.37 7.23
C VAL A 182 -14.13 -8.73 8.02
N ARG A 183 -14.00 -7.40 7.98
CA ARG A 183 -13.01 -6.65 8.74
C ARG A 183 -13.09 -6.98 10.24
N ASP A 184 -14.28 -6.86 10.82
CA ASP A 184 -14.47 -6.99 12.27
C ASP A 184 -14.30 -8.44 12.72
N ALA A 185 -14.73 -9.41 11.93
CA ALA A 185 -14.47 -10.83 12.16
C ALA A 185 -12.97 -11.13 12.15
N MET A 186 -12.23 -10.63 11.15
CA MET A 186 -10.77 -10.81 11.07
C MET A 186 -10.07 -10.18 12.27
N ILE A 187 -10.40 -8.94 12.62
CA ILE A 187 -9.81 -8.27 13.79
C ILE A 187 -10.08 -9.08 15.07
N THR A 188 -11.31 -9.53 15.27
CA THR A 188 -11.69 -10.32 16.46
C THR A 188 -10.95 -11.65 16.53
N GLN A 189 -10.78 -12.33 15.41
CA GLN A 189 -10.06 -13.61 15.37
C GLN A 189 -8.56 -13.45 15.58
N LEU A 190 -7.96 -12.40 15.03
CA LEU A 190 -6.52 -12.19 15.08
C LEU A 190 -6.06 -11.53 16.38
N THR A 191 -6.93 -10.83 17.11
CA THR A 191 -6.50 -9.99 18.24
C THR A 191 -7.24 -10.29 19.54
N ARG A 192 -6.63 -9.88 20.64
CA ARG A 192 -7.23 -9.85 21.99
C ARG A 192 -7.71 -8.44 22.30
N PRO A 193 -8.77 -8.28 23.13
CA PRO A 193 -9.18 -6.98 23.62
C PRO A 193 -8.03 -6.30 24.40
N ALA A 194 -8.10 -4.98 24.49
CA ALA A 194 -7.16 -4.24 25.34
C ALA A 194 -7.30 -4.72 26.80
N PRO A 195 -6.19 -4.87 27.53
CA PRO A 195 -6.28 -5.13 28.97
C PRO A 195 -7.00 -3.95 29.63
N PHE A 196 -7.91 -4.26 30.56
CA PHE A 196 -8.57 -3.22 31.36
C PHE A 196 -7.49 -2.34 32.02
N PRO A 197 -7.64 -1.01 31.99
CA PRO A 197 -6.75 -0.14 32.75
C PRO A 197 -6.80 -0.57 34.23
N ARG A 198 -5.67 -0.95 34.78
CA ARG A 198 -5.58 -1.23 36.22
C ARG A 198 -6.01 0.06 36.93
N ARG A 199 -7.12 0.02 37.67
CA ARG A 199 -7.48 1.11 38.55
C ARG A 199 -6.29 1.36 39.46
N SER A 200 -5.68 2.54 39.37
CA SER A 200 -4.71 3.00 40.35
C SER A 200 -5.36 2.89 41.73
N ARG A 201 -4.85 2.01 42.57
CA ARG A 201 -5.23 2.02 43.99
C ARG A 201 -4.83 3.39 44.50
N THR A 202 -5.78 4.28 44.64
CA THR A 202 -5.61 5.49 45.42
C THR A 202 -5.14 5.07 46.79
N ALA A 203 -3.91 5.43 47.13
CA ALA A 203 -3.38 5.24 48.47
C ALA A 203 -4.32 5.99 49.44
N SER A 204 -4.96 5.25 50.34
CA SER A 204 -5.76 5.82 51.43
C SER A 204 -4.82 6.66 52.29
N PRO A 205 -5.11 7.93 52.59
CA PRO A 205 -4.29 8.68 53.53
C PRO A 205 -4.41 8.02 54.92
N ARG A 206 -3.30 7.60 55.45
CA ARG A 206 -3.21 7.15 56.85
C ARG A 206 -3.56 8.33 57.72
N GLY A 207 -4.69 8.21 58.44
CA GLY A 207 -5.08 9.16 59.46
C GLY A 207 -3.97 9.25 60.52
N SER A 208 -3.49 10.46 60.70
CA SER A 208 -2.68 10.82 61.87
C SER A 208 -3.61 10.95 63.10
N GLU A 209 -3.77 9.90 63.86
CA GLU A 209 -4.28 10.08 65.22
C GLU A 209 -3.17 10.70 66.07
N GLY A 210 -3.38 11.98 66.42
CA GLY A 210 -2.61 12.65 67.45
C GLY A 210 -3.04 12.15 68.81
N SER A 211 -2.05 11.83 69.61
CA SER A 211 -2.21 11.59 71.05
C SER A 211 -2.01 12.88 71.81
N ALA A 212 -2.97 13.21 72.66
CA ALA A 212 -2.86 14.23 73.69
C ALA A 212 -2.03 13.70 74.88
#